data_4f67d72ec88b9cb0cfc5423247203f62
#
_entry.id   4f67d72ec88b9cb0cfc5423247203f62
#
_cell.length_a   1.000
_cell.length_b   1.000
_cell.length_c   1.000
_cell.angle_alpha   90.00
_cell.angle_beta   90.00
_cell.angle_gamma   90.00
#
_symmetry.space_group_name_H-M   'P 1'
#
loop_
_entity.id
_entity.type
_entity.pdbx_description
1 polymer ?
#
loop_
_entity_poly.entity_id
_entity_poly.type
_entity_poly.pdbx_seq_one_letter_code
_entity_poly.pdbx_strand_id
1 'polypeptide(L)'
;MFHIIARRSCLMFHIILFAPQIPPNTGNIIRLSANTGATLHLIEPLGFRLDEKSCRRAGLDYHALADLHLHKNLDNCMAALGTARLFAITSHGTALVFDSQFAPGDAFLFGSETAGLPDAVHARFDPSQKLRLPMIAGNRSLNLANAASIVVYEAWRQTGFAAAGKDPKFV
;
A
#
# COMPACT_ATOMS: atom_id res chain seq x y z
N MET A 1 -22.54 8.99 27.49
CA MET A 1 -21.67 10.06 27.01
C MET A 1 -20.43 9.37 26.40
N PHE A 2 -20.54 8.98 25.12
CA PHE A 2 -19.48 8.24 24.44
C PHE A 2 -18.42 9.26 23.95
N HIS A 3 -17.23 9.22 24.54
CA HIS A 3 -16.10 9.94 24.02
C HIS A 3 -15.69 9.29 22.70
N ILE A 4 -16.05 9.92 21.60
CA ILE A 4 -15.43 9.69 20.30
C ILE A 4 -14.02 10.21 20.45
N ILE A 5 -13.08 9.30 20.74
CA ILE A 5 -11.66 9.60 20.60
C ILE A 5 -11.46 9.82 19.10
N ALA A 6 -11.43 11.10 18.70
CA ALA A 6 -10.94 11.48 17.39
C ALA A 6 -9.53 10.85 17.26
N ARG A 7 -9.42 9.73 16.53
CA ARG A 7 -8.12 9.25 16.09
C ARG A 7 -7.49 10.41 15.33
N ARG A 8 -6.54 11.09 15.97
CA ARG A 8 -5.62 11.95 15.24
C ARG A 8 -5.04 11.04 14.16
N SER A 9 -5.43 11.29 12.93
CA SER A 9 -4.80 10.75 11.74
C SER A 9 -3.32 11.14 11.82
N CYS A 10 -2.52 10.34 12.48
CA CYS A 10 -1.10 10.33 12.23
C CYS A 10 -1.03 9.78 10.81
N LEU A 11 -0.85 10.66 9.83
CA LEU A 11 -0.71 10.30 8.42
C LEU A 11 0.51 9.36 8.33
N MET A 12 0.24 8.05 8.44
CA MET A 12 1.32 7.08 8.43
C MET A 12 1.86 6.97 7.00
N PHE A 13 1.21 6.22 6.16
CA PHE A 13 1.61 5.98 4.78
C PHE A 13 0.38 5.68 3.94
N HIS A 14 0.52 5.78 2.62
CA HIS A 14 -0.50 5.38 1.67
C HIS A 14 -0.01 4.19 0.85
N ILE A 15 -0.84 3.15 0.76
CA ILE A 15 -0.63 1.99 -0.11
C ILE A 15 -1.56 2.16 -1.30
N ILE A 16 -1.03 2.10 -2.51
CA ILE A 16 -1.82 2.26 -3.74
C ILE A 16 -1.65 1.01 -4.58
N LEU A 17 -2.74 0.34 -4.92
CA LEU A 17 -2.74 -0.82 -5.79
C LEU A 17 -3.33 -0.43 -7.16
N PHE A 18 -2.53 -0.52 -8.20
CA PHE A 18 -2.96 -0.24 -9.56
C PHE A 18 -3.54 -1.49 -10.21
N ALA A 19 -4.84 -1.47 -10.48
CA ALA A 19 -5.58 -2.55 -11.13
C ALA A 19 -5.29 -3.95 -10.52
N PRO A 20 -5.45 -4.14 -9.19
CA PRO A 20 -5.16 -5.43 -8.55
C PRO A 20 -6.10 -6.52 -9.08
N GLN A 21 -5.55 -7.75 -9.27
CA GLN A 21 -6.25 -8.85 -9.93
C GLN A 21 -6.60 -9.98 -8.97
N ILE A 22 -5.85 -10.16 -7.89
CA ILE A 22 -5.93 -11.33 -7.00
C ILE A 22 -6.54 -10.92 -5.65
N PRO A 23 -7.84 -11.30 -5.38
CA PRO A 23 -8.54 -10.91 -4.16
C PRO A 23 -7.80 -11.23 -2.84
N PRO A 24 -7.17 -12.41 -2.66
CA PRO A 24 -6.41 -12.72 -1.46
C PRO A 24 -5.26 -11.75 -1.17
N ASN A 25 -4.59 -11.21 -2.20
CA ASN A 25 -3.54 -10.22 -2.01
C ASN A 25 -4.11 -8.92 -1.44
N THR A 26 -5.18 -8.44 -2.06
CA THR A 26 -5.88 -7.23 -1.57
C THR A 26 -6.39 -7.43 -0.15
N GLY A 27 -6.93 -8.61 0.18
CA GLY A 27 -7.37 -8.94 1.53
C GLY A 27 -6.24 -8.87 2.56
N ASN A 28 -5.07 -9.43 2.23
CA ASN A 28 -3.90 -9.35 3.11
C ASN A 28 -3.40 -7.90 3.27
N ILE A 29 -3.46 -7.08 2.22
CA ILE A 29 -3.05 -5.67 2.28
C ILE A 29 -4.05 -4.83 3.07
N ILE A 30 -5.36 -5.11 3.01
CA ILE A 30 -6.35 -4.48 3.89
C ILE A 30 -6.00 -4.77 5.37
N ARG A 31 -5.63 -6.00 5.70
CA ARG A 31 -5.20 -6.35 7.05
C ARG A 31 -3.88 -5.67 7.43
N LEU A 32 -2.93 -5.58 6.50
CA LEU A 32 -1.70 -4.80 6.69
C LEU A 32 -2.01 -3.34 7.02
N SER A 33 -2.90 -2.69 6.26
CA SER A 33 -3.33 -1.32 6.48
C SER A 33 -3.93 -1.12 7.88
N ALA A 34 -4.83 -2.03 8.30
CA ALA A 34 -5.43 -1.98 9.62
C ALA A 34 -4.38 -2.11 10.75
N ASN A 35 -3.35 -2.94 10.57
CA ASN A 35 -2.30 -3.17 11.56
C ASN A 35 -1.27 -2.04 11.64
N THR A 36 -1.02 -1.35 10.53
CA THR A 36 0.01 -0.31 10.44
C THR A 36 -0.54 1.11 10.49
N GLY A 37 -1.87 1.27 10.35
CA GLY A 37 -2.51 2.57 10.22
C GLY A 37 -2.31 3.22 8.84
N ALA A 38 -1.82 2.47 7.86
CA ALA A 38 -1.69 2.95 6.49
C ALA A 38 -3.07 3.04 5.81
N THR A 39 -3.26 4.03 4.95
CA THR A 39 -4.48 4.18 4.12
C THR A 39 -4.32 3.38 2.84
N LEU A 40 -5.33 2.59 2.46
CA LEU A 40 -5.33 1.80 1.24
C LEU A 40 -6.13 2.46 0.13
N HIS A 41 -5.51 2.59 -1.04
CA HIS A 41 -6.12 3.10 -2.26
C HIS A 41 -6.10 2.02 -3.34
N LEU A 42 -7.25 1.75 -3.94
CA LEU A 42 -7.40 0.85 -5.07
C LEU A 42 -7.72 1.66 -6.33
N ILE A 43 -7.01 1.39 -7.42
CA ILE A 43 -7.25 2.01 -8.72
C ILE A 43 -7.90 0.99 -9.65
N GLU A 44 -9.05 1.36 -10.20
CA GLU A 44 -9.76 0.52 -11.18
C GLU A 44 -8.99 0.39 -12.52
N PRO A 45 -9.27 -0.69 -13.30
CA PRO A 45 -10.24 -1.75 -13.03
C PRO A 45 -9.71 -2.78 -12.03
N LEU A 46 -10.59 -3.28 -11.15
CA LEU A 46 -10.27 -4.40 -10.28
C LEU A 46 -10.56 -5.72 -11.01
N GLY A 47 -9.71 -6.73 -10.84
CA GLY A 47 -9.93 -8.08 -11.35
C GLY A 47 -10.99 -8.88 -10.56
N PHE A 48 -11.65 -8.25 -9.58
CA PHE A 48 -12.62 -8.87 -8.69
C PHE A 48 -13.67 -7.84 -8.25
N ARG A 49 -14.75 -8.36 -7.63
CA ARG A 49 -15.77 -7.50 -7.01
C ARG A 49 -15.42 -7.22 -5.56
N LEU A 50 -15.46 -5.94 -5.20
CA LEU A 50 -15.31 -5.48 -3.82
C LEU A 50 -16.72 -5.46 -3.18
N ASP A 51 -17.23 -6.61 -2.76
CA ASP A 51 -18.50 -6.73 -2.08
C ASP A 51 -18.33 -7.26 -0.64
N GLU A 52 -19.31 -7.01 0.23
CA GLU A 52 -19.27 -7.46 1.63
C GLU A 52 -19.07 -8.98 1.76
N LYS A 53 -19.61 -9.75 0.83
CA LYS A 53 -19.51 -11.22 0.85
C LYS A 53 -18.09 -11.69 0.55
N SER A 54 -17.41 -11.02 -0.39
CA SER A 54 -16.00 -11.28 -0.73
C SER A 54 -15.07 -10.85 0.40
N CYS A 55 -15.33 -9.71 1.01
CA CYS A 55 -14.59 -9.21 2.17
C CYS A 55 -14.74 -10.15 3.38
N ARG A 56 -15.96 -10.59 3.70
CA ARG A 56 -16.20 -11.57 4.78
C ARG A 56 -15.50 -12.91 4.54
N ARG A 57 -15.50 -13.41 3.29
CA ARG A 57 -14.78 -14.65 2.95
C ARG A 57 -13.27 -14.52 3.12
N ALA A 58 -12.73 -13.33 2.95
CA ALA A 58 -11.33 -13.02 3.21
C ALA A 58 -11.03 -12.77 4.71
N GLY A 59 -12.02 -12.95 5.59
CA GLY A 59 -11.85 -12.72 7.04
C GLY A 59 -11.62 -11.26 7.41
N LEU A 60 -12.17 -10.33 6.62
CA LEU A 60 -12.04 -8.88 6.85
C LEU A 60 -13.23 -8.39 7.67
N ASP A 61 -12.94 -7.77 8.80
CA ASP A 61 -13.94 -7.07 9.60
C ASP A 61 -14.30 -5.72 8.95
N TYR A 62 -15.53 -5.28 9.17
CA TYR A 62 -16.06 -4.00 8.66
C TYR A 62 -15.17 -2.79 9.02
N HIS A 63 -14.48 -2.85 10.16
CA HIS A 63 -13.54 -1.82 10.61
C HIS A 63 -12.25 -1.76 9.76
N ALA A 64 -11.84 -2.87 9.15
CA ALA A 64 -10.67 -2.92 8.29
C ALA A 64 -10.88 -2.23 6.93
N LEU A 65 -12.14 -1.99 6.55
CA LEU A 65 -12.52 -1.32 5.31
C LEU A 65 -12.65 0.20 5.47
N ALA A 66 -12.57 0.73 6.70
CA ALA A 66 -12.85 2.13 6.98
C ALA A 66 -11.87 3.11 6.32
N ASP A 67 -10.64 2.65 6.07
CA ASP A 67 -9.57 3.46 5.45
C ASP A 67 -9.23 2.98 4.02
N LEU A 68 -10.22 2.40 3.30
CA LEU A 68 -10.08 1.97 1.92
C LEU A 68 -10.76 2.94 0.97
N HIS A 69 -10.01 3.43 -0.02
CA HIS A 69 -10.50 4.36 -1.04
C HIS A 69 -10.42 3.74 -2.43
N LEU A 70 -11.51 3.83 -3.19
CA LEU A 70 -11.57 3.38 -4.58
C LEU A 70 -11.48 4.57 -5.53
N HIS A 71 -10.60 4.48 -6.53
CA HIS A 71 -10.37 5.52 -7.53
C HIS A 71 -10.56 4.98 -8.94
N LYS A 72 -11.20 5.78 -9.80
CA LYS A 72 -11.41 5.42 -11.21
C LYS A 72 -10.11 5.34 -12.02
N ASN A 73 -9.09 6.10 -11.62
CA ASN A 73 -7.78 6.15 -12.28
C ASN A 73 -6.72 6.73 -11.34
N LEU A 74 -5.47 6.68 -11.77
CA LEU A 74 -4.33 7.20 -11.01
C LEU A 74 -4.44 8.71 -10.75
N ASP A 75 -4.97 9.49 -11.68
CA ASP A 75 -5.08 10.95 -11.52
C ASP A 75 -6.05 11.31 -10.39
N ASN A 76 -7.19 10.61 -10.29
CA ASN A 76 -8.11 10.77 -9.18
C ASN A 76 -7.46 10.40 -7.83
N CYS A 77 -6.64 9.35 -7.82
CA CYS A 77 -5.90 8.96 -6.62
C CYS A 77 -4.88 10.04 -6.24
N MET A 78 -4.07 10.50 -7.18
CA MET A 78 -3.07 11.55 -6.94
C MET A 78 -3.71 12.86 -6.46
N ALA A 79 -4.85 13.24 -7.04
CA ALA A 79 -5.59 14.42 -6.60
C ALA A 79 -6.06 14.29 -5.12
N ALA A 80 -6.49 13.09 -4.72
CA ALA A 80 -6.90 12.82 -3.34
C ALA A 80 -5.71 12.80 -2.35
N LEU A 81 -4.52 12.41 -2.81
CA LEU A 81 -3.28 12.38 -2.01
C LEU A 81 -2.66 13.78 -1.81
N GLY A 82 -3.02 14.75 -2.66
CA GLY A 82 -2.52 16.12 -2.58
C GLY A 82 -1.01 16.21 -2.77
N THR A 83 -0.27 16.64 -1.75
CA THR A 83 1.19 16.87 -1.79
C THR A 83 2.02 15.68 -1.34
N ALA A 84 1.43 14.49 -1.16
CA ALA A 84 2.15 13.30 -0.76
C ALA A 84 3.26 12.95 -1.78
N ARG A 85 4.43 12.56 -1.29
CA ARG A 85 5.47 12.02 -2.16
C ARG A 85 5.06 10.63 -2.62
N LEU A 86 5.14 10.38 -3.91
CA LEU A 86 4.72 9.13 -4.52
C LEU A 86 5.93 8.34 -5.03
N PHE A 87 6.04 7.09 -4.62
CA PHE A 87 7.07 6.15 -5.04
C PHE A 87 6.45 4.96 -5.78
N ALA A 88 6.96 4.64 -6.96
CA ALA A 88 6.57 3.44 -7.69
C ALA A 88 7.44 2.26 -7.26
N ILE A 89 6.80 1.23 -6.70
CA ILE A 89 7.48 0.00 -6.31
C ILE A 89 7.43 -0.98 -7.49
N THR A 90 8.59 -1.21 -8.10
CA THR A 90 8.68 -1.93 -9.36
C THR A 90 9.99 -2.69 -9.48
N SER A 91 10.01 -3.81 -10.21
CA SER A 91 11.24 -4.53 -10.56
C SER A 91 12.17 -3.72 -11.49
N HIS A 92 11.63 -2.71 -12.18
CA HIS A 92 12.38 -1.80 -13.06
C HIS A 92 13.02 -0.61 -12.31
N GLY A 93 12.86 -0.55 -10.99
CA GLY A 93 13.47 0.50 -10.16
C GLY A 93 14.99 0.41 -10.16
N THR A 94 15.66 1.56 -10.19
CA THR A 94 17.12 1.67 -10.08
C THR A 94 17.59 1.83 -8.64
N ALA A 95 16.79 2.45 -7.80
CA ALA A 95 17.08 2.63 -6.38
C ALA A 95 16.48 1.49 -5.54
N LEU A 96 17.10 1.15 -4.41
CA LEU A 96 16.56 0.19 -3.47
C LEU A 96 15.61 0.87 -2.48
N VAL A 97 14.54 0.16 -2.09
CA VAL A 97 13.66 0.59 -1.00
C VAL A 97 14.46 0.90 0.27
N PHE A 98 15.44 0.06 0.58
CA PHE A 98 16.24 0.17 1.81
C PHE A 98 17.26 1.30 1.81
N ASP A 99 17.60 1.86 0.65
CA ASP A 99 18.49 3.01 0.52
C ASP A 99 17.71 4.34 0.48
N SER A 100 16.39 4.27 0.50
CA SER A 100 15.51 5.42 0.40
C SER A 100 15.08 5.93 1.77
N GLN A 101 14.85 7.24 1.89
CA GLN A 101 14.38 7.88 3.11
C GLN A 101 12.89 8.19 3.00
N PHE A 102 12.10 7.63 3.91
CA PHE A 102 10.64 7.80 3.97
C PHE A 102 10.21 8.71 5.11
N ALA A 103 9.07 9.38 4.90
CA ALA A 103 8.45 10.24 5.89
C ALA A 103 6.94 9.93 5.99
N PRO A 104 6.29 10.23 7.12
CA PRO A 104 4.84 10.09 7.25
C PRO A 104 4.11 10.83 6.13
N GLY A 105 3.11 10.19 5.54
CA GLY A 105 2.36 10.70 4.40
C GLY A 105 2.92 10.29 3.03
N ASP A 106 4.05 9.58 2.97
CA ASP A 106 4.53 9.02 1.70
C ASP A 106 3.58 7.95 1.17
N ALA A 107 3.50 7.87 -0.15
CA ALA A 107 2.63 6.96 -0.89
C ALA A 107 3.44 5.96 -1.73
N PHE A 108 3.05 4.70 -1.68
CA PHE A 108 3.71 3.59 -2.38
C PHE A 108 2.76 2.98 -3.39
N LEU A 109 3.07 3.14 -4.68
CA LEU A 109 2.30 2.61 -5.80
C LEU A 109 2.84 1.25 -6.23
N PHE A 110 1.98 0.25 -6.19
CA PHE A 110 2.25 -1.11 -6.66
C PHE A 110 1.43 -1.41 -7.91
N GLY A 111 2.03 -2.08 -8.88
CA GLY A 111 1.35 -2.56 -10.07
C GLY A 111 0.51 -3.82 -9.83
N SER A 112 -0.26 -4.22 -10.84
CA SER A 112 -0.99 -5.49 -10.81
C SER A 112 -0.05 -6.69 -10.74
N GLU A 113 -0.54 -7.80 -10.21
CA GLU A 113 0.25 -9.02 -9.97
C GLU A 113 0.79 -9.63 -11.27
N THR A 114 0.09 -9.46 -12.37
CA THR A 114 0.41 -10.09 -13.65
C THR A 114 1.20 -9.19 -14.59
N ALA A 115 0.82 -7.91 -14.68
CA ALA A 115 1.36 -6.97 -15.66
C ALA A 115 2.28 -5.90 -15.04
N GLY A 116 2.28 -5.76 -13.70
CA GLY A 116 2.99 -4.66 -13.03
C GLY A 116 2.33 -3.31 -13.31
N LEU A 117 3.14 -2.26 -13.35
CA LEU A 117 2.71 -0.92 -13.75
C LEU A 117 2.86 -0.75 -15.28
N PRO A 118 1.89 -0.16 -15.96
CA PRO A 118 2.01 0.18 -17.39
C PRO A 118 3.16 1.17 -17.66
N ASP A 119 3.75 1.11 -18.85
CA ASP A 119 4.83 2.01 -19.26
C ASP A 119 4.44 3.50 -19.17
N ALA A 120 3.21 3.84 -19.51
CA ALA A 120 2.67 5.19 -19.36
C ALA A 120 2.66 5.67 -17.89
N VAL A 121 2.47 4.76 -16.92
CA VAL A 121 2.56 5.06 -15.51
C VAL A 121 4.03 5.18 -15.09
N HIS A 122 4.89 4.26 -15.55
CA HIS A 122 6.34 4.35 -15.31
C HIS A 122 6.96 5.66 -15.79
N ALA A 123 6.51 6.18 -16.92
CA ALA A 123 6.99 7.43 -17.49
C ALA A 123 6.68 8.68 -16.64
N ARG A 124 5.77 8.55 -15.67
CA ARG A 124 5.38 9.66 -14.76
C ARG A 124 6.31 9.82 -13.56
N PHE A 125 7.25 8.90 -13.37
CA PHE A 125 8.14 8.87 -12.21
C PHE A 125 9.59 9.12 -12.62
N ASP A 126 10.26 9.96 -11.88
CA ASP A 126 11.70 10.10 -11.97
C ASP A 126 12.42 8.80 -11.55
N PRO A 127 13.63 8.53 -12.03
CA PRO A 127 14.41 7.36 -11.63
C PRO A 127 14.53 7.19 -10.10
N SER A 128 14.68 8.28 -9.36
CA SER A 128 14.77 8.28 -7.89
C SER A 128 13.46 7.90 -7.18
N GLN A 129 12.34 8.00 -7.86
CA GLN A 129 11.02 7.60 -7.33
C GLN A 129 10.64 6.17 -7.69
N LYS A 130 11.43 5.48 -8.52
CA LYS A 130 11.23 4.08 -8.90
C LYS A 130 12.10 3.19 -8.04
N LEU A 131 11.46 2.55 -7.07
CA LEU A 131 12.15 1.75 -6.07
C LEU A 131 11.92 0.27 -6.32
N ARG A 132 12.92 -0.54 -6.00
CA ARG A 132 12.83 -1.99 -6.08
C ARG A 132 13.19 -2.66 -4.76
N LEU A 133 12.61 -3.82 -4.54
CA LEU A 133 13.06 -4.75 -3.52
C LEU A 133 14.18 -5.64 -4.11
N PRO A 134 15.26 -5.88 -3.37
CA PRO A 134 16.32 -6.77 -3.85
C PRO A 134 15.81 -8.20 -3.95
N MET A 135 16.16 -8.88 -5.03
CA MET A 135 15.83 -10.29 -5.27
C MET A 135 17.05 -11.00 -5.86
N ILE A 136 17.17 -12.30 -5.61
CA ILE A 136 18.15 -13.14 -6.28
C ILE A 136 17.82 -13.18 -7.77
N ALA A 137 18.85 -12.98 -8.61
CA ALA A 137 18.69 -12.95 -10.06
C ALA A 137 18.03 -14.24 -10.60
N GLY A 138 17.18 -14.08 -11.61
CA GLY A 138 16.45 -15.20 -12.25
C GLY A 138 15.17 -15.63 -11.54
N ASN A 139 14.84 -15.07 -10.38
CA ASN A 139 13.59 -15.35 -9.69
C ASN A 139 12.43 -14.49 -10.20
N ARG A 140 11.20 -14.99 -9.97
CA ARG A 140 9.98 -14.22 -10.21
C ARG A 140 9.86 -13.08 -9.20
N SER A 141 9.04 -12.07 -9.53
CA SER A 141 8.67 -11.02 -8.60
C SER A 141 8.04 -11.58 -7.31
N LEU A 142 8.21 -10.83 -6.21
CA LEU A 142 7.55 -11.16 -4.95
C LEU A 142 6.03 -11.08 -5.10
N ASN A 143 5.33 -11.85 -4.27
CA ASN A 143 3.89 -11.69 -4.08
C ASN A 143 3.57 -10.25 -3.69
N LEU A 144 2.51 -9.68 -4.24
CA LEU A 144 2.12 -8.28 -4.04
C LEU A 144 1.95 -7.92 -2.56
N ALA A 145 1.26 -8.76 -1.79
CA ALA A 145 1.04 -8.49 -0.37
C ALA A 145 2.34 -8.56 0.44
N ASN A 146 3.26 -9.48 0.08
CA ASN A 146 4.57 -9.55 0.70
C ASN A 146 5.41 -8.31 0.39
N ALA A 147 5.42 -7.88 -0.88
CA ALA A 147 6.12 -6.67 -1.28
C ALA A 147 5.59 -5.43 -0.55
N ALA A 148 4.27 -5.27 -0.48
CA ALA A 148 3.63 -4.17 0.26
C ALA A 148 4.00 -4.21 1.75
N SER A 149 4.00 -5.39 2.37
CA SER A 149 4.37 -5.54 3.78
C SER A 149 5.82 -5.11 4.04
N ILE A 150 6.76 -5.54 3.20
CA ILE A 150 8.17 -5.17 3.35
C ILE A 150 8.35 -3.66 3.25
N VAL A 151 7.76 -3.01 2.24
CA VAL A 151 7.90 -1.57 2.01
C VAL A 151 7.29 -0.76 3.16
N VAL A 152 6.07 -1.11 3.58
CA VAL A 152 5.37 -0.38 4.64
C VAL A 152 6.08 -0.54 5.97
N TYR A 153 6.54 -1.75 6.32
CA TYR A 153 7.28 -1.98 7.57
C TYR A 153 8.65 -1.31 7.56
N GLU A 154 9.35 -1.26 6.43
CA GLU A 154 10.59 -0.50 6.34
C GLU A 154 10.35 1.00 6.52
N ALA A 155 9.35 1.57 5.85
CA ALA A 155 8.99 2.97 6.04
C ALA A 155 8.57 3.27 7.49
N TRP A 156 7.80 2.38 8.10
CA TRP A 156 7.38 2.50 9.50
C TRP A 156 8.56 2.36 10.48
N ARG A 157 9.50 1.45 10.21
CA ARG A 157 10.74 1.33 10.98
C ARG A 157 11.54 2.64 10.98
N GLN A 158 11.64 3.32 9.82
CA GLN A 158 12.34 4.59 9.70
C GLN A 158 11.70 5.71 10.54
N THR A 159 10.39 5.63 10.79
CA THR A 159 9.67 6.57 11.68
C THR A 159 9.64 6.10 13.15
N GLY A 160 10.44 5.10 13.51
CA GLY A 160 10.52 4.56 14.87
C GLY A 160 9.26 3.83 15.32
N PHE A 161 8.51 3.23 14.38
CA PHE A 161 7.23 2.56 14.65
C PHE A 161 6.23 3.48 15.38
N ALA A 162 6.14 4.72 14.94
CA ALA A 162 5.23 5.70 15.51
C ALA A 162 3.81 5.15 15.63
N ALA A 163 3.15 5.40 16.74
CA ALA A 163 1.81 4.90 17.10
C ALA A 163 1.69 3.36 17.24
N ALA A 164 2.79 2.60 17.20
CA ALA A 164 2.75 1.18 17.56
C ALA A 164 2.25 1.00 18.99
N GLY A 165 1.37 0.02 19.21
CA GLY A 165 0.90 -0.34 20.55
C GLY A 165 2.05 -0.85 21.43
N LYS A 166 2.00 -0.50 22.70
CA LYS A 166 3.00 -0.98 23.69
C LYS A 166 2.76 -2.43 24.16
N ASP A 167 1.60 -2.97 23.82
CA ASP A 167 1.19 -4.33 24.23
C ASP A 167 0.97 -5.18 22.97
N PRO A 168 2.02 -5.83 22.47
CA PRO A 168 1.89 -6.74 21.33
C PRO A 168 1.09 -7.96 21.80
N LYS A 169 -0.19 -8.02 21.46
CA LYS A 169 -1.02 -9.19 21.80
C LYS A 169 -0.62 -10.44 21.03
N PHE A 170 0.23 -10.34 20.01
CA PHE A 170 0.63 -11.48 19.16
C PHE A 170 1.92 -11.30 18.39
N VAL A 171 2.56 -12.37 18.15
CA VAL A 171 2.75 -13.08 16.87
C VAL A 171 2.30 -14.52 17.04
#